data_b6b514c09bce265c2a2bc8a9399e6d6e
#
_entry.id   b6b514c09bce265c2a2bc8a9399e6d6e
#
_cell.length_a   1.000
_cell.length_b   1.000
_cell.length_c   1.000
_cell.angle_alpha   90.00
_cell.angle_beta   90.00
_cell.angle_gamma   90.00
#
_symmetry.space_group_name_H-M   'P 1'
#
loop_
_entity.id
_entity.type
_entity.pdbx_description
1 polymer ?
#
loop_
_entity_poly.entity_id
_entity_poly.type
_entity_poly.pdbx_seq_one_letter_code
_entity_poly.pdbx_strand_id
1 'polypeptide(L)'
;MVELKGDFFNKEEVRTHDSRLSYINTFLPKLLKTAKEKTLGFKDHLESIDPNEVRCIEDLQKIPVLRKSELANKQKLFPPFGGFERTEEQKTTHFFQSPGPIYEPGTRGLDWGR
;
A
#
# COMPACT_ATOMS: atom_id res chain seq x y z
N MET A 1 5.41 33.82 -1.74
CA MET A 1 5.92 32.42 -1.92
C MET A 1 7.09 32.25 -0.99
N VAL A 2 7.01 31.32 -0.05
CA VAL A 2 8.12 31.01 0.85
C VAL A 2 9.11 30.15 0.09
N GLU A 3 10.32 30.66 -0.12
CA GLU A 3 11.40 29.88 -0.68
C GLU A 3 11.92 28.93 0.40
N LEU A 4 11.59 27.64 0.26
CA LEU A 4 12.11 26.63 1.15
C LEU A 4 13.58 26.36 0.83
N LYS A 5 14.46 26.87 1.68
CA LYS A 5 15.90 26.58 1.62
C LYS A 5 16.17 25.30 2.42
N GLY A 6 16.62 24.28 1.74
CA GLY A 6 16.99 23.01 2.38
C GLY A 6 17.29 21.92 1.34
N ASP A 7 18.00 20.91 1.80
CA ASP A 7 18.26 19.74 0.98
C ASP A 7 17.06 18.77 1.12
N PHE A 8 16.32 18.61 0.03
CA PHE A 8 15.20 17.68 -0.03
C PHE A 8 15.54 16.51 -0.95
N PHE A 9 15.07 15.33 -0.58
CA PHE A 9 15.24 14.15 -1.42
C PHE A 9 14.55 14.33 -2.78
N ASN A 10 13.35 14.90 -2.77
CA ASN A 10 12.62 15.26 -4.00
C ASN A 10 11.61 16.37 -3.72
N LYS A 11 11.01 16.90 -4.79
CA LYS A 11 9.98 17.94 -4.71
C LYS A 11 8.71 17.53 -3.98
N GLU A 12 8.46 16.25 -3.82
CA GLU A 12 7.27 15.73 -3.13
C GLU A 12 7.29 16.05 -1.63
N GLU A 13 8.48 16.20 -1.04
CA GLU A 13 8.62 16.55 0.37
C GLU A 13 8.15 17.97 0.68
N VAL A 14 8.20 18.85 -0.31
CA VAL A 14 7.90 20.29 -0.14
C VAL A 14 6.56 20.71 -0.73
N ARG A 15 5.77 19.79 -1.22
CA ARG A 15 4.43 20.11 -1.74
C ARG A 15 3.50 20.58 -0.63
N THR A 16 2.51 21.41 -0.99
CA THR A 16 1.51 21.91 -0.06
C THR A 16 0.62 20.78 0.48
N HIS A 17 -0.05 21.03 1.60
CA HIS A 17 -1.04 20.11 2.16
C HIS A 17 -2.15 19.79 1.16
N ASP A 18 -2.71 20.81 0.49
CA ASP A 18 -3.77 20.62 -0.50
C ASP A 18 -3.30 19.80 -1.71
N SER A 19 -2.08 20.03 -2.19
CA SER A 19 -1.47 19.23 -3.25
C SER A 19 -1.33 17.76 -2.84
N ARG A 20 -0.93 17.52 -1.60
CA ARG A 20 -0.80 16.17 -1.04
C ARG A 20 -2.15 15.45 -0.94
N LEU A 21 -3.17 16.13 -0.42
CA LEU A 21 -4.53 15.57 -0.36
C LEU A 21 -5.08 15.27 -1.74
N SER A 22 -4.92 16.16 -2.69
CA SER A 22 -5.35 15.96 -4.07
C SER A 22 -4.69 14.73 -4.70
N TYR A 23 -3.39 14.56 -4.48
CA TYR A 23 -2.65 13.38 -4.93
C TYR A 23 -3.20 12.10 -4.30
N ILE A 24 -3.33 12.07 -2.98
CA ILE A 24 -3.85 10.90 -2.24
C ILE A 24 -5.25 10.55 -2.74
N ASN A 25 -6.16 11.51 -2.83
CA ASN A 25 -7.53 11.29 -3.26
C ASN A 25 -7.62 10.75 -4.69
N THR A 26 -6.72 11.19 -5.56
CA THR A 26 -6.65 10.71 -6.95
C THR A 26 -6.18 9.26 -7.03
N PHE A 27 -5.17 8.90 -6.25
CA PHE A 27 -4.55 7.58 -6.34
C PHE A 27 -5.20 6.51 -5.45
N LEU A 28 -5.93 6.91 -4.41
CA LEU A 28 -6.52 5.97 -3.46
C LEU A 28 -7.46 4.95 -4.10
N PRO A 29 -8.43 5.32 -4.95
CA PRO A 29 -9.26 4.34 -5.65
C PRO A 29 -8.46 3.41 -6.55
N LYS A 30 -7.46 3.94 -7.23
CA LYS A 30 -6.58 3.17 -8.13
C LYS A 30 -5.74 2.16 -7.36
N LEU A 31 -5.21 2.57 -6.21
CA LEU A 31 -4.44 1.68 -5.32
C LEU A 31 -5.29 0.53 -4.83
N LEU A 32 -6.50 0.81 -4.35
CA LEU A 32 -7.42 -0.22 -3.84
C LEU A 32 -7.88 -1.16 -4.94
N LYS A 33 -8.16 -0.63 -6.13
CA LYS A 33 -8.49 -1.45 -7.29
C LYS A 33 -7.35 -2.40 -7.63
N THR A 34 -6.13 -1.89 -7.72
CA THR A 34 -4.93 -2.69 -8.01
C THR A 34 -4.71 -3.76 -6.94
N ALA A 35 -4.79 -3.39 -5.67
CA ALA A 35 -4.63 -4.34 -4.56
C ALA A 35 -5.67 -5.47 -4.63
N LYS A 36 -6.92 -5.13 -4.86
CA LYS A 36 -8.02 -6.09 -4.95
C LYS A 36 -7.91 -7.01 -6.16
N GLU A 37 -7.48 -6.49 -7.31
CA GLU A 37 -7.37 -7.27 -8.55
C GLU A 37 -6.08 -8.08 -8.66
N LYS A 38 -4.98 -7.58 -8.08
CA LYS A 38 -3.63 -8.11 -8.31
C LYS A 38 -3.06 -8.90 -7.14
N THR A 39 -3.76 -8.98 -6.02
CA THR A 39 -3.33 -9.79 -4.88
C THR A 39 -4.48 -10.63 -4.35
N LEU A 40 -4.21 -11.88 -4.01
CA LEU A 40 -5.21 -12.78 -3.44
C LEU A 40 -5.61 -12.34 -2.03
N GLY A 41 -4.65 -11.91 -1.22
CA GLY A 41 -4.89 -11.47 0.16
C GLY A 41 -5.76 -10.23 0.25
N PHE A 42 -5.52 -9.22 -0.58
CA PHE A 42 -6.36 -8.03 -0.60
C PHE A 42 -7.69 -8.24 -1.33
N LYS A 43 -7.75 -9.14 -2.31
CA LYS A 43 -9.02 -9.54 -2.90
C LYS A 43 -9.99 -10.06 -1.85
N ASP A 44 -9.52 -10.91 -0.96
CA ASP A 44 -10.28 -11.44 0.16
C ASP A 44 -10.59 -10.36 1.21
N HIS A 45 -9.58 -9.64 1.67
CA HIS A 45 -9.71 -8.62 2.71
C HIS A 45 -10.63 -7.46 2.30
N LEU A 46 -10.62 -7.10 1.02
CA LEU A 46 -11.40 -6.00 0.46
C LEU A 46 -12.66 -6.48 -0.29
N GLU A 47 -13.11 -7.70 -0.05
CA GLU A 47 -14.24 -8.30 -0.78
C GLU A 47 -15.49 -7.41 -0.77
N SER A 48 -15.84 -6.84 0.38
CA SER A 48 -17.01 -5.98 0.57
C SER A 48 -16.81 -4.53 0.14
N ILE A 49 -15.60 -4.16 -0.30
CA ILE A 49 -15.24 -2.78 -0.63
C ILE A 49 -15.30 -2.56 -2.14
N ASP A 50 -16.06 -1.58 -2.58
CA ASP A 50 -15.96 -1.03 -3.93
C ASP A 50 -14.87 0.05 -3.96
N PRO A 51 -13.76 -0.15 -4.69
CA PRO A 51 -12.68 0.84 -4.77
C PRO A 51 -13.16 2.23 -5.23
N ASN A 52 -14.22 2.30 -6.03
CA ASN A 52 -14.77 3.57 -6.53
C ASN A 52 -15.48 4.39 -5.43
N GLU A 53 -15.82 3.78 -4.32
CA GLU A 53 -16.44 4.45 -3.17
C GLU A 53 -15.42 5.00 -2.17
N VAL A 54 -14.13 4.69 -2.33
CA VAL A 54 -13.04 5.17 -1.49
C VAL A 54 -12.28 6.25 -2.24
N ARG A 55 -12.73 7.50 -2.10
CA ARG A 55 -12.26 8.65 -2.89
C ARG A 55 -11.41 9.65 -2.13
N CYS A 56 -11.39 9.54 -0.80
CA CYS A 56 -10.65 10.46 0.07
C CYS A 56 -10.19 9.72 1.33
N ILE A 57 -9.34 10.38 2.11
CA ILE A 57 -8.77 9.79 3.33
C ILE A 57 -9.87 9.37 4.31
N GLU A 58 -10.92 10.16 4.43
CA GLU A 58 -12.05 9.89 5.33
C GLU A 58 -12.77 8.57 4.98
N ASP A 59 -12.77 8.20 3.70
CA ASP A 59 -13.38 6.95 3.25
C ASP A 59 -12.59 5.71 3.67
N LEU A 60 -11.34 5.86 4.10
CA LEU A 60 -10.52 4.74 4.61
C LEU A 60 -11.15 4.05 5.81
N GLN A 61 -11.96 4.75 6.58
CA GLN A 61 -12.70 4.15 7.71
C GLN A 61 -13.68 3.04 7.29
N LYS A 62 -14.06 2.99 6.02
CA LYS A 62 -14.92 1.93 5.45
C LYS A 62 -14.18 0.61 5.29
N ILE A 63 -12.85 0.65 5.27
CA ILE A 63 -12.01 -0.52 5.04
C ILE A 63 -11.78 -1.25 6.36
N PRO A 64 -11.99 -2.58 6.39
CA PRO A 64 -11.68 -3.38 7.57
C PRO A 64 -10.20 -3.28 7.93
N VAL A 65 -9.91 -3.22 9.23
CA VAL A 65 -8.53 -3.22 9.73
C VAL A 65 -7.91 -4.60 9.51
N LEU A 66 -6.74 -4.64 8.87
CA LEU A 66 -5.91 -5.84 8.80
C LEU A 66 -4.96 -5.85 10.00
N ARG A 67 -5.20 -6.76 10.94
CA ARG A 67 -4.36 -6.87 12.13
C ARG A 67 -3.06 -7.63 11.82
N LYS A 68 -1.99 -7.22 12.46
CA LYS A 68 -0.67 -7.88 12.32
C LYS A 68 -0.74 -9.38 12.66
N SER A 69 -1.50 -9.75 13.67
CA SER A 69 -1.71 -11.16 14.04
C SER A 69 -2.41 -11.97 12.96
N GLU A 70 -3.39 -11.36 12.29
CA GLU A 70 -4.10 -12.01 11.17
C GLU A 70 -3.16 -12.19 9.97
N LEU A 71 -2.36 -11.17 9.67
CA LEU A 71 -1.37 -11.25 8.60
C LEU A 71 -0.32 -12.32 8.88
N ALA A 72 0.17 -12.42 10.11
CA ALA A 72 1.11 -13.45 10.52
C ALA A 72 0.53 -14.87 10.32
N ASN A 73 -0.73 -15.07 10.70
CA ASN A 73 -1.41 -16.35 10.51
C ASN A 73 -1.60 -16.68 9.02
N LYS A 74 -1.98 -15.70 8.21
CA LYS A 74 -2.09 -15.89 6.75
C LYS A 74 -0.76 -16.24 6.11
N GLN A 75 0.34 -15.66 6.57
CA GLN A 75 1.68 -15.99 6.07
C GLN A 75 2.16 -17.39 6.49
N LYS A 76 1.70 -17.91 7.62
CA LYS A 76 1.95 -19.29 8.01
C LYS A 76 1.18 -20.29 7.14
N LEU A 77 -0.05 -19.96 6.76
CA LEU A 77 -0.90 -20.79 5.90
C LEU A 77 -0.44 -20.75 4.43
N PHE A 78 -0.02 -19.60 3.97
CA PHE A 78 0.40 -19.35 2.59
C PHE A 78 1.75 -18.60 2.56
N PRO A 79 2.86 -19.31 2.87
CA PRO A 79 4.18 -18.68 2.89
C PRO A 79 4.63 -18.25 1.48
N PRO A 80 5.48 -17.21 1.38
CA PRO A 80 5.99 -16.39 2.48
C PRO A 80 5.09 -15.19 2.79
N PHE A 81 4.23 -14.73 1.88
CA PHE A 81 3.56 -13.42 1.96
C PHE A 81 2.06 -13.48 2.28
N GLY A 82 1.50 -14.67 2.48
CA GLY A 82 0.07 -14.82 2.82
C GLY A 82 -0.90 -14.45 1.70
N GLY A 83 -0.44 -14.44 0.45
CA GLY A 83 -1.22 -14.02 -0.70
C GLY A 83 -1.27 -12.50 -0.92
N PHE A 84 -0.48 -11.72 -0.19
CA PHE A 84 -0.45 -10.26 -0.33
C PHE A 84 0.54 -9.76 -1.38
N GLU A 85 1.31 -10.64 -1.99
CA GLU A 85 2.13 -10.34 -3.15
C GLU A 85 1.29 -10.24 -4.42
N ARG A 86 1.79 -9.48 -5.40
CA ARG A 86 1.16 -9.41 -6.72
C ARG A 86 1.23 -10.74 -7.44
N THR A 87 0.13 -11.16 -8.03
CA THR A 87 0.03 -12.39 -8.83
C THR A 87 0.61 -12.26 -10.22
N GLU A 88 0.90 -11.04 -10.67
CA GLU A 88 1.48 -10.76 -11.97
C GLU A 88 3.01 -10.67 -11.92
N GLU A 89 3.60 -10.68 -13.11
CA GLU A 89 4.99 -10.80 -13.53
C GLU A 89 6.04 -9.88 -12.88
N GLN A 90 5.68 -9.05 -11.92
CA GLN A 90 6.66 -8.29 -11.16
C GLN A 90 7.40 -9.24 -10.23
N LYS A 91 8.57 -9.64 -10.67
CA LYS A 91 9.44 -10.47 -9.85
C LYS A 91 9.81 -9.74 -8.57
N THR A 92 9.57 -10.38 -7.44
CA THR A 92 10.13 -9.96 -6.16
C THR A 92 11.65 -9.96 -6.30
N THR A 93 12.27 -8.81 -6.09
CA THR A 93 13.71 -8.64 -6.18
C THR A 93 14.38 -8.74 -4.81
N HIS A 94 13.64 -8.44 -3.77
CA HIS A 94 14.07 -8.51 -2.38
C HIS A 94 12.85 -8.63 -1.48
N PHE A 95 13.05 -8.95 -0.22
CA PHE A 95 11.98 -8.96 0.76
C PHE A 95 12.47 -8.35 2.08
N PHE A 96 11.51 -7.84 2.83
CA PHE A 96 11.74 -7.26 4.15
C PHE A 96 11.11 -8.16 5.20
N GLN A 97 11.73 -8.16 6.37
CA GLN A 97 11.22 -8.85 7.54
C GLN A 97 11.09 -7.87 8.70
N SER A 98 9.91 -7.77 9.26
CA SER A 98 9.66 -7.04 10.51
C SER A 98 9.59 -7.99 11.70
N PRO A 99 9.79 -7.47 12.93
CA PRO A 99 9.61 -8.31 14.12
C PRO A 99 8.23 -8.92 14.20
N GLY A 100 8.19 -10.23 14.52
CA GLY A 100 6.95 -10.94 14.68
C GLY A 100 6.85 -12.33 14.04
N PRO A 101 7.57 -12.83 12.96
CA PRO A 101 7.98 -12.03 11.83
C PRO A 101 6.85 -11.83 10.82
N ILE A 102 6.88 -10.70 10.13
CA ILE A 102 6.05 -10.41 8.96
C ILE A 102 6.97 -10.17 7.77
N TYR A 103 6.63 -10.75 6.61
CA TYR A 103 7.42 -10.63 5.39
C TYR A 103 6.70 -9.75 4.38
N GLU A 104 7.44 -8.87 3.73
CA GLU A 104 6.95 -7.97 2.69
C GLU A 104 7.80 -8.09 1.44
N PRO A 105 7.19 -8.32 0.25
CA PRO A 105 7.93 -8.38 -1.00
C PRO A 105 8.32 -6.99 -1.45
N GLY A 106 9.54 -6.85 -1.95
CA GLY A 106 10.00 -5.65 -2.66
C GLY A 106 10.15 -5.94 -4.15
N THR A 107 9.71 -5.03 -4.99
CA THR A 107 9.78 -5.12 -6.44
C THR A 107 10.59 -3.97 -7.02
N ARG A 108 10.94 -4.05 -8.32
CA ARG A 108 11.54 -2.89 -8.99
C ARG A 108 10.51 -1.79 -9.17
N GLY A 109 10.90 -0.56 -8.88
CA GLY A 109 10.05 0.62 -9.03
C GLY A 109 10.21 1.59 -7.87
N LEU A 110 9.40 2.65 -7.89
CA LEU A 110 9.34 3.62 -6.80
C LEU A 110 8.55 3.02 -5.62
N ASP A 111 9.25 2.19 -4.87
CA ASP A 111 8.80 1.75 -3.56
C ASP A 111 9.44 2.67 -2.53
N TRP A 112 8.66 3.56 -1.97
CA TRP A 112 9.13 4.56 -1.01
C TRP A 112 9.82 3.92 0.18
N GLY A 113 11.09 4.25 0.38
CA GLY A 113 11.88 3.77 1.49
C GLY A 113 12.32 2.31 1.40
N ARG A 114 12.22 1.72 0.23
CA ARG A 114 12.56 0.31 0.01
C ARG A 114 13.52 0.11 -1.16
#